data_4fb2681a3891a9268df5acaa8027a0cb
#
_entry.id   4fb2681a3891a9268df5acaa8027a0cb
#
_cell.length_a   1.000
_cell.length_b   1.000
_cell.length_c   1.000
_cell.angle_alpha   90.00
_cell.angle_beta   90.00
_cell.angle_gamma   90.00
#
_symmetry.space_group_name_H-M   'P 1'
#
loop_
_entity.id
_entity.type
_entity.pdbx_description
1 polymer ?
#
loop_
_entity_poly.entity_id
_entity_poly.type
_entity_poly.pdbx_seq_one_letter_code
_entity_poly.pdbx_strand_id
1 'polypeptide(L)'
;MKKISKRLNIFLVDDDPDDRYLFSEAIAEVVESYELQLFCDGSEIIDYLKKKPTDEELPDIIFMDINMPHINGLAALQLIRNELRMNSLPIAMYSTSSAEANIEESLSLGANIYITKPASFDKLKELLHKALNSNIQFSTSTLRMDTFVLAL
;
A
#
# COMPACT_ATOMS: atom_id res chain seq x y z
N MET A 1 -20.91 -3.13 -7.03
CA MET A 1 -19.60 -2.47 -7.27
C MET A 1 -18.97 -3.08 -8.51
N LYS A 2 -18.72 -2.26 -9.51
CA LYS A 2 -18.12 -2.74 -10.76
C LYS A 2 -16.63 -2.99 -10.57
N LYS A 3 -16.14 -4.14 -11.03
CA LYS A 3 -14.72 -4.45 -10.97
C LYS A 3 -13.88 -3.47 -11.80
N ILE A 4 -12.68 -3.21 -11.31
CA ILE A 4 -11.72 -2.38 -12.04
C ILE A 4 -11.19 -3.17 -13.23
N SER A 5 -11.32 -2.62 -14.42
CA SER A 5 -10.92 -3.31 -15.67
C SER A 5 -9.48 -3.05 -16.09
N LYS A 6 -8.86 -1.99 -15.58
CA LYS A 6 -7.46 -1.70 -15.83
C LYS A 6 -6.58 -2.79 -15.22
N ARG A 7 -5.60 -3.29 -15.99
CA ARG A 7 -4.62 -4.24 -15.43
C ARG A 7 -3.73 -3.55 -14.41
N LEU A 8 -3.58 -4.18 -13.25
CA LEU A 8 -2.80 -3.63 -12.14
C LEU A 8 -1.75 -4.62 -11.66
N ASN A 9 -0.59 -4.11 -11.34
CA ASN A 9 0.46 -4.83 -10.63
C ASN A 9 0.50 -4.30 -9.20
N ILE A 10 0.17 -5.17 -8.23
CA ILE A 10 -0.06 -4.78 -6.84
C ILE A 10 0.92 -5.54 -5.95
N PHE A 11 1.57 -4.80 -5.05
CA PHE A 11 2.42 -5.39 -4.01
C PHE A 11 1.75 -5.23 -2.65
N LEU A 12 1.79 -6.28 -1.84
CA LEU A 12 1.38 -6.23 -0.43
C LEU A 12 2.55 -6.66 0.44
N VAL A 13 2.90 -5.84 1.41
CA VAL A 13 3.92 -6.13 2.40
C VAL A 13 3.24 -6.23 3.76
N ASP A 14 3.11 -7.44 4.28
CA ASP A 14 2.38 -7.73 5.53
C ASP A 14 2.89 -9.04 6.11
N ASP A 15 3.23 -9.04 7.40
CA ASP A 15 3.77 -10.23 8.05
C ASP A 15 2.70 -11.23 8.53
N ASP A 16 1.43 -10.82 8.54
CA ASP A 16 0.33 -11.67 8.99
C ASP A 16 -0.23 -12.50 7.82
N PRO A 17 -0.11 -13.83 7.87
CA PRO A 17 -0.62 -14.68 6.79
C PRO A 17 -2.14 -14.61 6.62
N ASP A 18 -2.90 -14.38 7.68
CA ASP A 18 -4.34 -14.25 7.58
C ASP A 18 -4.73 -12.95 6.87
N ASP A 19 -4.03 -11.86 7.17
CA ASP A 19 -4.26 -10.59 6.50
C ASP A 19 -3.87 -10.66 5.03
N ARG A 20 -2.76 -11.33 4.69
CA ARG A 20 -2.38 -11.56 3.28
C ARG A 20 -3.45 -12.34 2.54
N TYR A 21 -3.99 -13.38 3.16
CA TYR A 21 -5.05 -14.19 2.55
C TYR A 21 -6.30 -13.36 2.28
N LEU A 22 -6.78 -12.62 3.28
CA LEU A 22 -7.98 -11.78 3.14
C LEU A 22 -7.79 -10.70 2.07
N PHE A 23 -6.63 -10.08 2.03
CA PHE A 23 -6.30 -9.09 0.99
C PHE A 23 -6.34 -9.71 -0.40
N SER A 24 -5.75 -10.90 -0.56
CA SER A 24 -5.73 -11.61 -1.84
C SER A 24 -7.15 -11.93 -2.32
N GLU A 25 -8.01 -12.39 -1.41
CA GLU A 25 -9.41 -12.67 -1.73
C GLU A 25 -10.16 -11.40 -2.14
N ALA A 26 -9.90 -10.30 -1.43
CA ALA A 26 -10.55 -9.03 -1.72
C ALA A 26 -10.12 -8.47 -3.10
N ILE A 27 -8.85 -8.54 -3.42
CA ILE A 27 -8.34 -8.09 -4.73
C ILE A 27 -9.00 -8.88 -5.87
N ALA A 28 -9.15 -10.19 -5.71
CA ALA A 28 -9.79 -11.02 -6.74
C ALA A 28 -11.24 -10.58 -7.03
N GLU A 29 -11.93 -10.01 -6.05
CA GLU A 29 -13.29 -9.53 -6.24
C GLU A 29 -13.36 -8.09 -6.74
N VAL A 30 -12.29 -7.32 -6.61
CA VAL A 30 -12.26 -5.88 -6.93
C VAL A 30 -11.64 -5.59 -8.29
N VAL A 31 -10.67 -6.38 -8.72
CA VAL A 31 -9.90 -6.15 -9.96
C VAL A 31 -10.06 -7.34 -10.91
N GLU A 32 -10.32 -7.06 -12.19
CA GLU A 32 -10.50 -8.12 -13.21
C GLU A 32 -9.18 -8.76 -13.62
N SER A 33 -8.15 -7.95 -13.83
CA SER A 33 -6.85 -8.40 -14.32
C SER A 33 -5.75 -7.79 -13.47
N TYR A 34 -4.99 -8.63 -12.78
CA TYR A 34 -3.96 -8.14 -11.89
C TYR A 34 -2.87 -9.17 -11.69
N GLU A 35 -1.76 -8.68 -11.18
CA GLU A 35 -0.70 -9.49 -10.61
C GLU A 35 -0.49 -9.02 -9.18
N LEU A 36 -0.51 -9.94 -8.24
CA LEU A 36 -0.32 -9.65 -6.82
C LEU A 36 0.93 -10.34 -6.32
N GLN A 37 1.88 -9.56 -5.84
CA GLN A 37 3.09 -10.09 -5.23
C GLN A 37 3.08 -9.79 -3.74
N LEU A 38 3.34 -10.83 -2.94
CA LEU A 38 3.29 -10.77 -1.48
C LEU A 38 4.71 -10.78 -0.90
N PHE A 39 4.93 -9.90 0.08
CA PHE A 39 6.16 -9.81 0.83
C PHE A 39 5.83 -9.97 2.31
N CYS A 40 6.66 -10.69 3.06
CA CYS A 40 6.37 -11.01 4.46
C CYS A 40 6.86 -9.94 5.43
N ASP A 41 7.79 -9.09 5.03
CA ASP A 41 8.28 -8.01 5.88
C ASP A 41 8.97 -6.91 5.07
N GLY A 42 9.41 -5.87 5.80
CA GLY A 42 10.05 -4.73 5.17
C GLY A 42 11.40 -5.04 4.54
N SER A 43 12.12 -6.05 5.04
CA SER A 43 13.42 -6.40 4.45
C SER A 43 13.26 -7.05 3.08
N GLU A 44 12.21 -7.85 2.89
CA GLU A 44 11.95 -8.49 1.59
C GLU A 44 11.66 -7.47 0.50
N ILE A 45 10.81 -6.48 0.79
CA ILE A 45 10.50 -5.44 -0.21
C ILE A 45 11.72 -4.56 -0.51
N ILE A 46 12.49 -4.19 0.50
CA ILE A 46 13.70 -3.39 0.30
C ILE A 46 14.72 -4.17 -0.54
N ASP A 47 14.94 -5.45 -0.25
CA ASP A 47 15.85 -6.27 -1.04
C ASP A 47 15.41 -6.38 -2.50
N TYR A 48 14.10 -6.52 -2.73
CA TYR A 48 13.55 -6.54 -4.09
C TYR A 48 13.85 -5.23 -4.83
N LEU A 49 13.58 -4.10 -4.21
CA LEU A 49 13.74 -2.79 -4.83
C LEU A 49 15.22 -2.42 -5.04
N LYS A 50 16.12 -2.89 -4.18
CA LYS A 50 17.56 -2.67 -4.33
C LYS A 50 18.14 -3.35 -5.57
N LYS A 51 17.49 -4.38 -6.09
CA LYS A 51 17.93 -5.06 -7.31
C LYS A 51 17.64 -4.26 -8.58
N LYS A 52 17.12 -3.04 -8.43
CA LYS A 52 16.79 -2.13 -9.54
C LYS A 52 15.88 -2.79 -10.57
N PRO A 53 14.66 -3.17 -10.17
CA PRO A 53 13.71 -3.80 -11.09
C PRO A 53 13.41 -2.88 -12.27
N THR A 54 13.05 -3.49 -13.40
CA THR A 54 12.61 -2.74 -14.57
C THR A 54 11.25 -2.09 -14.31
N ASP A 55 10.84 -1.14 -15.14
CA ASP A 55 9.53 -0.49 -15.01
C ASP A 55 8.38 -1.51 -14.99
N GLU A 56 8.49 -2.58 -15.77
CA GLU A 56 7.47 -3.64 -15.81
C GLU A 56 7.44 -4.48 -14.53
N GLU A 57 8.56 -4.54 -13.81
CA GLU A 57 8.69 -5.28 -12.56
C GLU A 57 8.29 -4.44 -11.34
N LEU A 58 8.11 -3.12 -11.52
CA LEU A 58 7.64 -2.24 -10.46
C LEU A 58 6.12 -2.31 -10.34
N PRO A 59 5.58 -2.17 -9.14
CA PRO A 59 4.13 -2.19 -8.95
C PRO A 59 3.50 -0.85 -9.33
N ASP A 60 2.20 -0.90 -9.61
CA ASP A 60 1.39 0.32 -9.69
C ASP A 60 1.15 0.92 -8.32
N ILE A 61 1.14 0.09 -7.29
CA ILE A 61 0.97 0.51 -5.89
C ILE A 61 1.52 -0.55 -4.94
N ILE A 62 2.09 -0.09 -3.83
CA ILE A 62 2.47 -0.94 -2.71
C ILE A 62 1.52 -0.66 -1.54
N PHE A 63 0.90 -1.71 -1.00
CA PHE A 63 0.22 -1.65 0.29
C PHE A 63 1.19 -2.17 1.34
N MET A 64 1.45 -1.39 2.39
CA MET A 64 2.48 -1.71 3.37
C MET A 64 1.98 -1.59 4.79
N ASP A 65 2.07 -2.68 5.54
CA ASP A 65 1.79 -2.67 6.97
C ASP A 65 2.90 -1.92 7.72
N ILE A 66 2.57 -1.39 8.88
CA ILE A 66 3.53 -0.69 9.74
C ILE A 66 4.26 -1.66 10.65
N ASN A 67 3.54 -2.49 11.38
CA ASN A 67 4.11 -3.36 12.41
C ASN A 67 4.59 -4.68 11.83
N MET A 68 5.85 -4.73 11.46
CA MET A 68 6.49 -5.92 10.89
C MET A 68 7.85 -6.15 11.51
N PRO A 69 8.34 -7.40 11.56
CA PRO A 69 9.67 -7.68 12.07
C PRO A 69 10.77 -7.18 11.11
N HIS A 70 11.99 -7.12 11.61
CA HIS A 70 13.20 -6.69 10.89
C HIS A 70 13.15 -5.21 10.51
N ILE A 71 12.45 -4.88 9.44
CA ILE A 71 12.24 -3.48 9.02
C ILE A 71 10.73 -3.23 9.04
N ASN A 72 10.27 -2.31 9.91
CA ASN A 72 8.86 -1.96 9.97
C ASN A 72 8.46 -1.09 8.77
N GLY A 73 7.15 -0.90 8.56
CA GLY A 73 6.64 -0.19 7.40
C GLY A 73 7.08 1.26 7.29
N LEU A 74 7.20 1.97 8.39
CA LEU A 74 7.65 3.37 8.38
C LEU A 74 9.13 3.46 8.02
N ALA A 75 9.95 2.56 8.54
CA ALA A 75 11.37 2.49 8.18
C ALA A 75 11.54 2.09 6.71
N ALA A 76 10.76 1.14 6.21
CA ALA A 76 10.78 0.76 4.80
C ALA A 76 10.39 1.93 3.90
N LEU A 77 9.35 2.66 4.26
CA LEU A 77 8.91 3.85 3.52
C LEU A 77 10.03 4.89 3.45
N GLN A 78 10.68 5.15 4.56
CA GLN A 78 11.80 6.10 4.61
C GLN A 78 12.96 5.65 3.72
N LEU A 79 13.31 4.36 3.76
CA LEU A 79 14.36 3.81 2.89
C LEU A 79 14.00 3.95 1.41
N ILE A 80 12.75 3.65 1.05
CA ILE A 80 12.29 3.75 -0.34
C ILE A 80 12.39 5.19 -0.84
N ARG A 81 11.94 6.16 -0.04
CA ARG A 81 11.93 7.57 -0.45
C ARG A 81 13.32 8.21 -0.42
N ASN A 82 14.09 7.98 0.64
CA ASN A 82 15.35 8.70 0.86
C ASN A 82 16.57 7.97 0.31
N GLU A 83 16.69 6.66 0.58
CA GLU A 83 17.87 5.90 0.14
C GLU A 83 17.74 5.44 -1.32
N LEU A 84 16.59 4.86 -1.67
CA LEU A 84 16.36 4.38 -3.01
C LEU A 84 15.85 5.48 -3.95
N ARG A 85 15.44 6.62 -3.40
CA ARG A 85 14.95 7.79 -4.13
C ARG A 85 13.79 7.49 -5.08
N MET A 86 12.93 6.57 -4.67
CA MET A 86 11.75 6.19 -5.44
C MET A 86 10.54 7.04 -5.00
N ASN A 87 10.53 8.30 -5.38
CA ASN A 87 9.52 9.26 -4.93
C ASN A 87 8.20 9.15 -5.69
N SER A 88 8.23 8.57 -6.89
CA SER A 88 7.04 8.40 -7.73
C SER A 88 6.29 7.09 -7.48
N LEU A 89 6.87 6.19 -6.70
CA LEU A 89 6.27 4.88 -6.42
C LEU A 89 5.10 5.06 -5.46
N PRO A 90 3.86 4.73 -5.88
CA PRO A 90 2.72 4.90 -4.99
C PRO A 90 2.75 3.92 -3.82
N ILE A 91 2.64 4.43 -2.61
CA ILE A 91 2.65 3.62 -1.39
C ILE A 91 1.45 3.98 -0.54
N ALA A 92 0.63 2.97 -0.24
CA ALA A 92 -0.47 3.04 0.70
C ALA A 92 -0.06 2.35 1.99
N MET A 93 -0.06 3.07 3.11
CA MET A 93 0.10 2.40 4.40
C MET A 93 -1.18 1.68 4.74
N TYR A 94 -1.09 0.47 5.24
CA TYR A 94 -2.21 -0.43 5.47
C TYR A 94 -2.03 -1.11 6.83
N SER A 95 -2.65 -0.56 7.87
CA SER A 95 -2.37 -0.92 9.25
C SER A 95 -3.62 -0.97 10.11
N THR A 96 -3.60 -1.80 11.17
CA THR A 96 -4.65 -1.80 12.18
C THR A 96 -4.61 -0.55 13.06
N SER A 97 -3.47 0.16 13.09
CA SER A 97 -3.33 1.36 13.90
C SER A 97 -4.11 2.53 13.30
N SER A 98 -4.94 3.17 14.11
CA SER A 98 -5.57 4.45 13.79
C SER A 98 -4.94 5.60 14.56
N ALA A 99 -3.80 5.37 15.19
CA ALA A 99 -3.09 6.38 15.97
C ALA A 99 -2.68 7.55 15.08
N GLU A 100 -3.04 8.75 15.49
CA GLU A 100 -2.75 9.98 14.74
C GLU A 100 -1.25 10.15 14.48
N ALA A 101 -0.40 9.78 15.44
CA ALA A 101 1.04 9.85 15.29
C ALA A 101 1.55 8.99 14.13
N ASN A 102 1.01 7.79 13.94
CA ASN A 102 1.38 6.92 12.82
C ASN A 102 0.92 7.49 11.49
N ILE A 103 -0.27 8.07 11.47
CA ILE A 103 -0.84 8.69 10.26
C ILE A 103 -0.01 9.90 9.86
N GLU A 104 0.31 10.77 10.81
CA GLU A 104 1.11 11.97 10.54
C GLU A 104 2.53 11.62 10.10
N GLU A 105 3.15 10.64 10.75
CA GLU A 105 4.50 10.20 10.38
C GLU A 105 4.50 9.58 8.98
N SER A 106 3.51 8.76 8.64
CA SER A 106 3.36 8.19 7.31
C SER A 106 3.27 9.27 6.24
N LEU A 107 2.46 10.29 6.49
CA LEU A 107 2.31 11.41 5.56
C LEU A 107 3.64 12.17 5.40
N SER A 108 4.31 12.49 6.50
CA SER A 108 5.57 13.23 6.47
C SER A 108 6.70 12.46 5.81
N LEU A 109 6.69 11.13 5.88
CA LEU A 109 7.68 10.28 5.25
C LEU A 109 7.39 10.01 3.76
N GLY A 110 6.27 10.48 3.25
CA GLY A 110 5.97 10.42 1.82
C GLY A 110 5.06 9.30 1.37
N ALA A 111 4.26 8.71 2.27
CA ALA A 111 3.18 7.82 1.86
C ALA A 111 2.12 8.60 1.08
N ASN A 112 1.46 7.95 0.15
CA ASN A 112 0.43 8.58 -0.67
C ASN A 112 -0.94 8.53 -0.02
N ILE A 113 -1.26 7.44 0.65
CA ILE A 113 -2.51 7.25 1.38
C ILE A 113 -2.28 6.41 2.63
N TYR A 114 -3.21 6.50 3.58
CA TYR A 114 -3.22 5.68 4.77
C TYR A 114 -4.58 4.99 4.89
N ILE A 115 -4.56 3.69 5.05
CA ILE A 115 -5.76 2.88 5.21
C ILE A 115 -5.67 2.17 6.56
N THR A 116 -6.67 2.41 7.42
CA THR A 116 -6.84 1.61 8.62
C THR A 116 -7.52 0.30 8.23
N LYS A 117 -6.91 -0.84 8.57
CA LYS A 117 -7.47 -2.14 8.22
C LYS A 117 -8.88 -2.28 8.79
N PRO A 118 -9.89 -2.52 7.95
CA PRO A 118 -11.25 -2.67 8.44
C PRO A 118 -11.48 -4.05 9.05
N ALA A 119 -12.51 -4.15 9.92
CA ALA A 119 -12.86 -5.40 10.57
C ALA A 119 -13.67 -6.34 9.66
N SER A 120 -14.33 -5.80 8.63
CA SER A 120 -15.18 -6.61 7.76
C SER A 120 -14.56 -6.74 6.36
N PHE A 121 -14.79 -7.91 5.74
CA PHE A 121 -14.34 -8.19 4.39
C PHE A 121 -15.00 -7.27 3.37
N ASP A 122 -16.29 -6.98 3.52
CA ASP A 122 -17.01 -6.07 2.63
C ASP A 122 -16.40 -4.65 2.64
N LYS A 123 -16.08 -4.17 3.83
CA LYS A 123 -15.41 -2.86 3.96
C LYS A 123 -14.01 -2.86 3.37
N LEU A 124 -13.29 -3.96 3.50
CA LEU A 124 -11.98 -4.10 2.87
C LEU A 124 -12.10 -3.97 1.35
N LYS A 125 -13.06 -4.64 0.74
CA LYS A 125 -13.30 -4.53 -0.71
C LYS A 125 -13.63 -3.10 -1.12
N GLU A 126 -14.49 -2.42 -0.37
CA GLU A 126 -14.85 -1.04 -0.65
C GLU A 126 -13.63 -0.10 -0.58
N LEU A 127 -12.79 -0.25 0.44
CA LEU A 127 -11.59 0.56 0.60
C LEU A 127 -10.58 0.30 -0.52
N LEU A 128 -10.36 -0.96 -0.87
CA LEU A 128 -9.44 -1.32 -1.95
C LEU A 128 -9.96 -0.82 -3.30
N HIS A 129 -11.23 -0.96 -3.57
CA HIS A 129 -11.84 -0.43 -4.79
C HIS A 129 -11.65 1.09 -4.87
N LYS A 130 -11.89 1.78 -3.77
CA LYS A 130 -11.74 3.22 -3.70
C LYS A 130 -10.28 3.65 -3.91
N ALA A 131 -9.35 2.96 -3.27
CA ALA A 131 -7.92 3.24 -3.40
C ALA A 131 -7.41 3.01 -4.83
N LEU A 132 -7.87 1.95 -5.48
CA LEU A 132 -7.37 1.55 -6.80
C LEU A 132 -8.10 2.23 -7.95
N ASN A 133 -9.35 2.61 -7.75
CA ASN A 133 -10.18 3.24 -8.78
C ASN A 133 -10.13 4.76 -8.73
N SER A 134 -9.73 5.31 -7.60
CA SER A 134 -9.64 6.76 -7.52
C SER A 134 -8.51 7.22 -8.42
N ASN A 135 -8.77 8.27 -9.21
CA ASN A 135 -7.73 9.14 -9.73
C ASN A 135 -7.06 9.86 -8.55
N ILE A 136 -6.78 9.14 -7.46
CA ILE A 136 -5.79 9.61 -6.52
C ILE A 136 -4.55 9.62 -7.37
N GLN A 137 -4.40 10.68 -8.07
CA GLN A 137 -3.15 11.04 -8.65
C GLN A 137 -2.23 11.12 -7.46
N PHE A 138 -1.36 10.16 -7.41
CA PHE A 138 -0.33 10.11 -6.43
C PHE A 138 0.65 11.27 -6.67
N SER A 139 0.09 12.44 -6.91
CA SER A 139 0.83 13.66 -7.03
C SER A 139 1.14 14.14 -5.61
N THR A 140 2.41 14.13 -5.30
CA THR A 140 2.97 14.46 -4.00
C THR A 140 2.82 15.93 -3.61
N SER A 141 2.27 16.78 -4.47
CA SER A 141 2.39 18.21 -4.26
C SER A 141 1.33 18.84 -3.35
N THR A 142 0.26 18.11 -2.97
CA THR A 142 -0.82 18.72 -2.17
C THR A 142 -1.62 17.69 -1.35
N LEU A 143 -0.94 16.75 -0.69
CA LEU A 143 -1.63 15.83 0.19
C LEU A 143 -2.10 16.56 1.44
N ARG A 144 -3.41 16.67 1.59
CA ARG A 144 -4.02 17.12 2.83
C ARG A 144 -4.32 15.90 3.68
N MET A 145 -4.34 16.08 5.00
CA MET A 145 -4.65 14.98 5.92
C MET A 145 -6.02 14.35 5.63
N ASP A 146 -7.00 15.15 5.24
CA ASP A 146 -8.36 14.67 4.95
C ASP A 146 -8.44 13.81 3.67
N THR A 147 -7.57 14.06 2.69
CA THR A 147 -7.51 13.24 1.47
C THR A 147 -6.49 12.10 1.58
N PHE A 148 -5.58 12.20 2.54
CA PHE A 148 -4.56 11.19 2.78
C PHE A 148 -5.15 9.92 3.39
N VAL A 149 -6.07 10.07 4.35
CA VAL A 149 -6.66 8.93 5.06
C VAL A 149 -7.90 8.44 4.34
N LEU A 150 -7.87 7.17 3.90
CA LEU A 150 -9.06 6.51 3.40
C LEU A 150 -9.76 5.79 4.54
N ALA A 151 -10.97 6.23 4.84
CA ALA A 151 -11.86 5.63 5.82
C ALA A 151 -13.26 5.53 5.25
N LEU A 152 -14.02 4.61 5.77
CA LEU A 152 -15.44 4.48 5.45
C LEU A 152 -16.29 5.31 6.39
#